data_0a6f26218ce580576ead8d3f071555a2
#
_entry.id   0a6f26218ce580576ead8d3f071555a2
#
_cell.length_a   1.000
_cell.length_b   1.000
_cell.length_c   1.000
_cell.angle_alpha   90.00
_cell.angle_beta   90.00
_cell.angle_gamma   90.00
#
_symmetry.space_group_name_H-M   'P 1'
#
loop_
_entity.id
_entity.type
_entity.pdbx_description
1 polymer ?
#
loop_
_entity_poly.entity_id
_entity_poly.type
_entity_poly.pdbx_seq_one_letter_code
_entity_poly.pdbx_strand_id
1 'polypeptide(L)'
;MFPRFSFNRPVLIASLSIALLSCSAISYLAATQIPEPKNEPKIIDPGDGTRAPSDAIVLFDGKSLSNWVRVLDGSPAQWEVKDGAMVVKAGTGTIRTRSEFGDIQLHIEWATPAEVKGEGQGRGNSGVFLQGLYEVQVLDSYNNKTYFYGQAGAIYKQYPPLVNASRKPGEWQTYDIIYHEPIFGAGDTVKKKATMTVLHNGVLIQDHAEVYGPTTHEPIFPTYRKHGKGPIILQDHGNPVRFRNIWVREL
;
A
#
# COMPACT_ATOMS: atom_id res chain seq x y z
N MET A 1 -49.77 -23.47 -77.44
CA MET A 1 -48.61 -24.38 -77.54
C MET A 1 -47.40 -23.58 -77.18
N PHE A 2 -47.01 -23.56 -75.87
CA PHE A 2 -45.80 -22.88 -75.39
C PHE A 2 -45.02 -23.87 -74.49
N PRO A 3 -43.72 -24.02 -74.72
CA PRO A 3 -42.92 -24.96 -73.94
C PRO A 3 -42.56 -24.38 -72.58
N ARG A 4 -42.62 -25.25 -71.53
CA ARG A 4 -42.16 -24.98 -70.20
C ARG A 4 -40.63 -25.05 -70.10
N PHE A 5 -39.96 -23.99 -69.65
CA PHE A 5 -38.57 -24.05 -69.25
C PHE A 5 -38.52 -24.33 -67.77
N SER A 6 -37.91 -25.46 -67.38
CA SER A 6 -37.53 -25.82 -66.04
C SER A 6 -36.17 -25.21 -65.69
N PHE A 7 -36.05 -24.35 -64.68
CA PHE A 7 -34.81 -23.89 -64.10
C PHE A 7 -34.57 -24.63 -62.79
N ASN A 8 -33.67 -25.58 -62.83
CA ASN A 8 -33.08 -26.19 -61.65
C ASN A 8 -31.87 -25.36 -61.25
N ARG A 9 -31.98 -24.66 -60.12
CA ARG A 9 -30.85 -24.25 -59.25
C ARG A 9 -31.40 -24.15 -57.86
N PRO A 10 -30.90 -24.95 -56.90
CA PRO A 10 -29.98 -24.43 -55.90
C PRO A 10 -29.08 -25.51 -55.26
N VAL A 11 -27.83 -25.50 -55.35
CA VAL A 11 -26.92 -26.20 -54.43
C VAL A 11 -25.52 -25.56 -54.50
N LEU A 12 -25.33 -24.31 -54.17
CA LEU A 12 -23.97 -23.76 -54.05
C LEU A 12 -23.78 -22.66 -53.00
N ILE A 13 -24.77 -22.42 -52.13
CA ILE A 13 -24.62 -21.35 -51.14
C ILE A 13 -24.45 -21.90 -49.68
N ALA A 14 -24.74 -23.18 -49.44
CA ALA A 14 -24.69 -23.73 -48.08
C ALA A 14 -23.28 -24.13 -47.57
N SER A 15 -22.31 -24.37 -48.50
CA SER A 15 -20.98 -24.83 -48.09
C SER A 15 -20.00 -23.72 -47.71
N LEU A 16 -20.19 -22.49 -48.19
CA LEU A 16 -19.27 -21.38 -47.86
C LEU A 16 -19.55 -20.75 -46.48
N SER A 17 -20.81 -20.77 -46.05
CA SER A 17 -21.19 -20.21 -44.73
C SER A 17 -20.76 -21.07 -43.53
N ILE A 18 -20.71 -22.40 -43.71
CA ILE A 18 -20.29 -23.33 -42.65
C ILE A 18 -18.78 -23.27 -42.42
N ALA A 19 -18.00 -23.11 -43.49
CA ALA A 19 -16.53 -22.99 -43.38
C ALA A 19 -16.10 -21.67 -42.71
N LEU A 20 -16.80 -20.56 -42.95
CA LEU A 20 -16.51 -19.28 -42.31
C LEU A 20 -16.90 -19.25 -40.83
N LEU A 21 -18.01 -19.91 -40.45
CA LEU A 21 -18.44 -20.04 -39.03
C LEU A 21 -17.51 -20.97 -38.23
N SER A 22 -17.00 -22.04 -38.87
CA SER A 22 -16.06 -22.96 -38.18
C SER A 22 -14.68 -22.31 -37.97
N CYS A 23 -14.16 -21.54 -38.91
CA CYS A 23 -12.90 -20.80 -38.74
C CYS A 23 -13.02 -19.68 -37.68
N SER A 24 -14.14 -18.98 -37.63
CA SER A 24 -14.37 -17.93 -36.62
C SER A 24 -14.54 -18.54 -35.19
N ALA A 25 -15.21 -19.66 -35.08
CA ALA A 25 -15.39 -20.36 -33.79
C ALA A 25 -14.07 -20.95 -33.28
N ILE A 26 -13.25 -21.53 -34.16
CA ILE A 26 -11.93 -22.09 -33.80
C ILE A 26 -10.98 -20.96 -33.39
N SER A 27 -10.99 -19.83 -34.06
CA SER A 27 -10.18 -18.64 -33.72
C SER A 27 -10.61 -18.03 -32.38
N TYR A 28 -11.91 -18.02 -32.10
CA TYR A 28 -12.44 -17.50 -30.84
C TYR A 28 -12.13 -18.42 -29.63
N LEU A 29 -12.22 -19.76 -29.84
CA LEU A 29 -11.85 -20.74 -28.82
C LEU A 29 -10.34 -20.77 -28.54
N ALA A 30 -9.49 -20.56 -29.55
CA ALA A 30 -8.04 -20.49 -29.35
C ALA A 30 -7.58 -19.24 -28.58
N ALA A 31 -8.36 -18.15 -28.65
CA ALA A 31 -8.04 -16.87 -27.96
C ALA A 31 -8.47 -16.83 -26.48
N THR A 32 -9.19 -17.82 -25.98
CA THR A 32 -9.79 -17.80 -24.64
C THR A 32 -9.16 -18.78 -23.64
N GLN A 33 -8.14 -19.52 -24.02
CA GLN A 33 -7.46 -20.40 -23.06
C GLN A 33 -6.49 -19.59 -22.20
N ILE A 34 -6.85 -19.41 -20.94
CA ILE A 34 -5.94 -18.91 -19.91
C ILE A 34 -4.91 -20.02 -19.63
N PRO A 35 -3.60 -19.74 -19.77
CA PRO A 35 -2.60 -20.76 -19.48
C PRO A 35 -2.68 -21.18 -18.01
N GLU A 36 -2.64 -22.47 -17.77
CA GLU A 36 -2.60 -22.98 -16.40
C GLU A 36 -1.36 -22.47 -15.66
N PRO A 37 -1.52 -22.05 -14.38
CA PRO A 37 -0.39 -21.62 -13.57
C PRO A 37 0.60 -22.79 -13.39
N LYS A 38 1.88 -22.50 -13.47
CA LYS A 38 2.95 -23.53 -13.38
C LYS A 38 3.24 -23.98 -11.96
N ASN A 39 2.85 -23.20 -10.97
CA ASN A 39 3.16 -23.45 -9.56
C ASN A 39 1.89 -23.42 -8.71
N GLU A 40 1.82 -24.34 -7.75
CA GLU A 40 0.80 -24.28 -6.71
C GLU A 40 1.06 -23.09 -5.76
N PRO A 41 0.00 -22.44 -5.25
CA PRO A 41 0.13 -21.44 -4.21
C PRO A 41 0.82 -22.02 -2.97
N LYS A 42 1.79 -21.26 -2.40
CA LYS A 42 2.43 -21.64 -1.14
C LYS A 42 1.41 -21.63 -0.02
N ILE A 43 1.33 -22.73 0.73
CA ILE A 43 0.50 -22.79 1.95
C ILE A 43 1.24 -22.07 3.08
N ILE A 44 0.57 -21.13 3.72
CA ILE A 44 1.06 -20.38 4.89
C ILE A 44 0.02 -20.45 6.02
N ASP A 45 0.46 -20.28 7.27
CA ASP A 45 -0.43 -19.93 8.37
C ASP A 45 -0.73 -18.42 8.27
N PRO A 46 -1.98 -18.02 8.10
CA PRO A 46 -2.33 -16.58 7.93
C PRO A 46 -2.20 -15.77 9.21
N GLY A 47 -1.94 -16.39 10.35
CA GLY A 47 -2.04 -15.76 11.66
C GLY A 47 -3.51 -15.58 12.10
N ASP A 48 -3.73 -14.73 13.10
CA ASP A 48 -5.05 -14.53 13.72
C ASP A 48 -5.39 -13.03 13.95
N GLY A 49 -4.65 -12.13 13.29
CA GLY A 49 -4.76 -10.69 13.45
C GLY A 49 -3.92 -10.12 14.61
N THR A 50 -3.58 -10.93 15.65
CA THR A 50 -2.63 -10.56 16.70
C THR A 50 -1.23 -11.11 16.43
N ARG A 51 -1.14 -12.11 15.58
CA ARG A 51 0.07 -12.82 15.16
C ARG A 51 0.27 -12.66 13.65
N ALA A 52 1.49 -12.34 13.26
CA ALA A 52 1.87 -12.20 11.86
C ALA A 52 1.69 -13.52 11.07
N PRO A 53 1.43 -13.46 9.75
CA PRO A 53 1.52 -14.61 8.88
C PRO A 53 2.88 -15.30 8.95
N SER A 54 2.92 -16.62 8.72
CA SER A 54 4.15 -17.43 8.90
C SER A 54 5.27 -17.09 7.91
N ASP A 55 4.98 -16.39 6.81
CA ASP A 55 5.94 -15.92 5.82
C ASP A 55 6.26 -14.42 5.95
N ALA A 56 5.77 -13.77 7.01
CA ALA A 56 6.04 -12.37 7.28
C ALA A 56 7.38 -12.17 8.03
N ILE A 57 8.00 -11.04 7.78
CA ILE A 57 9.14 -10.53 8.53
C ILE A 57 8.61 -9.64 9.64
N VAL A 58 8.76 -10.07 10.90
CA VAL A 58 8.33 -9.31 12.07
C VAL A 58 9.33 -8.19 12.34
N LEU A 59 8.88 -6.95 12.24
CA LEU A 59 9.71 -5.75 12.48
C LEU A 59 9.67 -5.30 13.95
N PHE A 60 8.56 -5.55 14.64
CA PHE A 60 8.42 -5.32 16.08
C PHE A 60 7.44 -6.31 16.71
N ASP A 61 7.94 -7.04 17.68
CA ASP A 61 7.23 -8.12 18.40
C ASP A 61 6.71 -7.71 19.78
N GLY A 62 6.77 -6.42 20.11
CA GLY A 62 6.39 -5.89 21.42
C GLY A 62 7.50 -5.91 22.47
N LYS A 63 8.73 -6.35 22.15
CA LYS A 63 9.80 -6.57 23.12
C LYS A 63 11.05 -5.74 22.88
N SER A 64 11.49 -5.62 21.60
CA SER A 64 12.80 -5.06 21.29
C SER A 64 12.78 -4.14 20.08
N LEU A 65 13.55 -3.05 20.16
CA LEU A 65 13.82 -2.14 19.06
C LEU A 65 15.06 -2.56 18.22
N SER A 66 15.55 -3.79 18.35
CA SER A 66 16.79 -4.26 17.69
C SER A 66 16.78 -4.12 16.16
N ASN A 67 15.57 -4.18 15.54
CA ASN A 67 15.41 -3.98 14.09
C ASN A 67 15.35 -2.50 13.69
N TRP A 68 15.44 -1.57 14.65
CA TRP A 68 15.25 -0.14 14.43
C TRP A 68 16.48 0.67 14.83
N VAL A 69 16.75 1.69 14.04
CA VAL A 69 17.85 2.64 14.28
C VAL A 69 17.36 4.06 14.06
N ARG A 70 18.04 5.04 14.61
CA ARG A 70 17.77 6.44 14.34
C ARG A 70 18.10 6.78 12.89
N VAL A 71 17.25 7.58 12.26
CA VAL A 71 17.48 8.05 10.88
C VAL A 71 18.74 8.90 10.80
N LEU A 72 18.96 9.74 11.81
CA LEU A 72 20.02 10.77 11.82
C LEU A 72 21.43 10.20 11.67
N ASP A 73 21.75 9.12 12.39
CA ASP A 73 23.11 8.63 12.55
C ASP A 73 23.24 7.10 12.55
N GLY A 74 22.14 6.37 12.38
CA GLY A 74 22.12 4.91 12.39
C GLY A 74 22.37 4.28 13.77
N SER A 75 22.46 5.08 14.84
CA SER A 75 22.57 4.57 16.21
C SER A 75 21.29 3.84 16.64
N PRO A 76 21.32 3.00 17.69
CA PRO A 76 20.12 2.32 18.18
C PRO A 76 18.97 3.27 18.48
N ALA A 77 17.75 2.87 18.09
CA ALA A 77 16.55 3.62 18.39
C ALA A 77 16.39 3.84 19.92
N GLN A 78 15.96 5.04 20.31
CA GLN A 78 15.85 5.45 21.71
C GLN A 78 14.41 5.64 22.19
N TRP A 79 13.45 5.18 21.39
CA TRP A 79 12.04 5.15 21.81
C TRP A 79 11.86 4.17 22.97
N GLU A 80 10.81 4.37 23.74
CA GLU A 80 10.49 3.50 24.87
C GLU A 80 9.73 2.26 24.39
N VAL A 81 9.99 1.10 25.00
CA VAL A 81 9.13 -0.09 24.85
C VAL A 81 8.34 -0.25 26.14
N LYS A 82 7.02 -0.12 26.04
CA LYS A 82 6.12 -0.18 27.18
C LYS A 82 4.81 -0.87 26.78
N ASP A 83 4.35 -1.79 27.64
CA ASP A 83 3.08 -2.51 27.46
C ASP A 83 2.94 -3.17 26.07
N GLY A 84 4.04 -3.75 25.57
CA GLY A 84 4.06 -4.41 24.25
C GLY A 84 4.06 -3.45 23.05
N ALA A 85 4.26 -2.17 23.27
CA ALA A 85 4.31 -1.15 22.20
C ALA A 85 5.62 -0.35 22.24
N MET A 86 6.12 0.10 21.10
CA MET A 86 7.09 1.17 21.03
C MET A 86 6.37 2.51 21.12
N VAL A 87 6.89 3.41 21.92
CA VAL A 87 6.32 4.73 22.19
C VAL A 87 7.30 5.79 21.70
N VAL A 88 6.81 6.69 20.87
CA VAL A 88 7.61 7.85 20.43
C VAL A 88 8.08 8.63 21.65
N LYS A 89 9.39 8.77 21.79
CA LYS A 89 10.01 9.62 22.81
C LYS A 89 10.48 10.92 22.14
N ALA A 90 9.73 11.98 22.39
CA ALA A 90 9.96 13.27 21.80
C ALA A 90 11.42 13.75 21.87
N GLY A 91 11.95 14.20 20.75
CA GLY A 91 13.32 14.72 20.66
C GLY A 91 14.42 13.67 20.56
N THR A 92 14.09 12.37 20.61
CA THR A 92 15.09 11.31 20.38
C THR A 92 15.28 10.99 18.91
N GLY A 93 14.38 11.49 18.05
CA GLY A 93 14.46 11.44 16.60
C GLY A 93 13.64 10.31 15.97
N THR A 94 13.38 10.51 14.72
CA THR A 94 12.73 9.58 13.80
C THR A 94 13.56 8.29 13.67
N ILE A 95 12.89 7.15 13.61
CA ILE A 95 13.53 5.83 13.52
C ILE A 95 13.22 5.15 12.20
N ARG A 96 14.11 4.26 11.77
CA ARG A 96 13.94 3.45 10.56
C ARG A 96 14.31 1.99 10.79
N THR A 97 13.75 1.12 9.97
CA THR A 97 14.19 -0.27 9.93
C THR A 97 15.64 -0.39 9.49
N ARG A 98 16.35 -1.43 9.97
CA ARG A 98 17.67 -1.81 9.46
C ARG A 98 17.57 -2.42 8.06
N SER A 99 16.51 -3.19 7.82
CA SER A 99 16.22 -3.80 6.52
C SER A 99 15.56 -2.79 5.60
N GLU A 100 15.76 -2.99 4.29
CA GLU A 100 15.19 -2.20 3.22
C GLU A 100 14.23 -3.07 2.39
N PHE A 101 13.17 -2.46 1.89
CA PHE A 101 12.07 -3.14 1.22
C PHE A 101 11.71 -2.44 -0.10
N GLY A 102 11.23 -3.25 -1.08
CA GLY A 102 10.61 -2.80 -2.32
C GLY A 102 9.09 -2.94 -2.23
N ASP A 103 8.53 -3.79 -3.09
CA ASP A 103 7.10 -4.13 -3.06
C ASP A 103 6.77 -4.91 -1.79
N ILE A 104 5.79 -4.43 -1.01
CA ILE A 104 5.42 -5.04 0.27
C ILE A 104 3.92 -4.96 0.57
N GLN A 105 3.49 -5.90 1.39
CA GLN A 105 2.33 -5.77 2.28
C GLN A 105 2.87 -5.43 3.68
N LEU A 106 2.48 -4.29 4.22
CA LEU A 106 2.82 -3.85 5.59
C LEU A 106 1.56 -3.86 6.45
N HIS A 107 1.65 -4.47 7.63
CA HIS A 107 0.69 -4.29 8.70
C HIS A 107 1.33 -3.52 9.86
N ILE A 108 0.64 -2.55 10.40
CA ILE A 108 1.07 -1.77 11.55
C ILE A 108 -0.12 -1.32 12.39
N GLU A 109 -0.06 -1.56 13.69
CA GLU A 109 -1.00 -1.00 14.63
C GLU A 109 -0.41 0.24 15.30
N TRP A 110 -1.24 1.29 15.44
CA TRP A 110 -0.83 2.53 16.07
C TRP A 110 -1.95 3.11 16.95
N ALA A 111 -1.57 3.91 17.94
CA ALA A 111 -2.53 4.63 18.77
C ALA A 111 -1.97 6.01 19.15
N THR A 112 -2.79 7.03 18.99
CA THR A 112 -2.48 8.38 19.49
C THR A 112 -2.66 8.43 21.00
N PRO A 113 -2.08 9.43 21.71
CA PRO A 113 -2.32 9.58 23.14
C PRO A 113 -3.80 9.69 23.48
N ALA A 114 -4.24 9.02 24.56
CA ALA A 114 -5.63 9.09 25.03
C ALA A 114 -5.98 10.50 25.55
N GLU A 115 -5.01 11.18 26.19
CA GLU A 115 -5.12 12.58 26.55
C GLU A 115 -4.89 13.45 25.32
N VAL A 116 -5.95 14.14 24.86
CA VAL A 116 -5.88 15.02 23.70
C VAL A 116 -5.12 16.29 24.07
N LYS A 117 -4.03 16.53 23.33
CA LYS A 117 -3.25 17.78 23.40
C LYS A 117 -3.06 18.38 22.02
N GLY A 118 -3.25 19.67 21.89
CA GLY A 118 -3.11 20.38 20.61
C GLY A 118 -4.34 20.28 19.70
N GLU A 119 -4.20 20.81 18.51
CA GLU A 119 -5.21 20.85 17.46
C GLU A 119 -4.57 20.61 16.08
N GLY A 120 -5.38 20.24 15.09
CA GLY A 120 -4.94 20.04 13.71
C GLY A 120 -3.73 19.12 13.64
N GLN A 121 -2.66 19.57 13.01
CA GLN A 121 -1.42 18.80 12.85
C GLN A 121 -0.58 18.68 14.14
N GLY A 122 -0.88 19.43 15.17
CA GLY A 122 -0.23 19.33 16.48
C GLY A 122 -0.79 18.23 17.37
N ARG A 123 -1.80 17.47 16.91
CA ARG A 123 -2.56 16.52 17.72
C ARG A 123 -2.26 15.07 17.36
N GLY A 124 -1.47 14.38 18.20
CA GLY A 124 -1.18 12.96 18.03
C GLY A 124 -0.54 12.64 16.66
N ASN A 125 0.43 13.44 16.25
CA ASN A 125 1.05 13.38 14.93
C ASN A 125 2.26 12.45 14.90
N SER A 126 2.37 11.70 13.81
CA SER A 126 3.50 10.87 13.38
C SER A 126 3.34 10.56 11.89
N GLY A 127 4.16 9.66 11.33
CA GLY A 127 4.07 9.21 9.94
C GLY A 127 4.69 7.84 9.75
N VAL A 128 4.16 7.08 8.80
CA VAL A 128 4.71 5.82 8.30
C VAL A 128 5.23 6.04 6.89
N PHE A 129 6.54 5.97 6.69
CA PHE A 129 7.16 6.20 5.38
C PHE A 129 7.59 4.89 4.75
N LEU A 130 7.12 4.62 3.53
CA LEU A 130 7.58 3.52 2.68
C LEU A 130 8.83 3.97 1.93
N GLN A 131 9.85 3.11 1.91
CA GLN A 131 11.18 3.41 1.35
C GLN A 131 11.81 4.70 1.88
N GLY A 132 11.36 5.18 3.06
CA GLY A 132 11.83 6.43 3.65
C GLY A 132 11.38 7.71 2.93
N LEU A 133 10.53 7.61 1.91
CA LEU A 133 10.17 8.68 0.99
C LEU A 133 8.67 8.97 0.92
N TYR A 134 7.82 7.98 1.10
CA TYR A 134 6.39 8.05 0.78
C TYR A 134 5.57 7.86 2.04
N GLU A 135 5.03 8.95 2.56
CA GLU A 135 4.36 8.99 3.85
C GLU A 135 2.87 8.64 3.76
N VAL A 136 2.46 7.70 4.60
CA VAL A 136 1.08 7.55 5.05
C VAL A 136 0.96 8.22 6.40
N GLN A 137 0.17 9.28 6.47
CA GLN A 137 0.03 10.12 7.66
C GLN A 137 -0.57 9.37 8.84
N VAL A 138 0.01 9.57 10.02
CA VAL A 138 -0.54 9.20 11.33
C VAL A 138 -0.93 10.46 12.08
N LEU A 139 -2.21 10.57 12.45
CA LEU A 139 -2.75 11.73 13.15
C LEU A 139 -3.95 11.34 14.00
N ASP A 140 -4.18 11.98 15.11
CA ASP A 140 -5.49 11.95 15.74
C ASP A 140 -6.48 12.76 14.90
N SER A 141 -7.18 12.07 14.00
CA SER A 141 -8.20 12.66 13.12
C SER A 141 -9.64 12.51 13.62
N TYR A 142 -9.82 11.95 14.84
CA TYR A 142 -11.13 11.82 15.45
C TYR A 142 -11.64 13.18 15.94
N ASN A 143 -12.69 13.71 15.30
CA ASN A 143 -13.22 15.05 15.60
C ASN A 143 -12.14 16.15 15.62
N ASN A 144 -11.16 16.06 14.72
CA ASN A 144 -10.05 17.01 14.60
C ASN A 144 -10.05 17.64 13.21
N LYS A 145 -10.22 18.95 13.14
CA LYS A 145 -10.20 19.70 11.88
C LYS A 145 -8.77 20.01 11.47
N THR A 146 -8.40 19.62 10.26
CA THR A 146 -7.13 19.96 9.62
C THR A 146 -7.31 19.96 8.11
N TYR A 147 -6.26 20.32 7.37
CA TYR A 147 -6.31 20.18 5.91
C TYR A 147 -6.41 18.71 5.47
N PHE A 148 -7.16 18.45 4.41
CA PHE A 148 -7.54 17.09 4.02
C PHE A 148 -6.36 16.18 3.68
N TYR A 149 -5.29 16.75 3.06
CA TYR A 149 -4.07 16.01 2.70
C TYR A 149 -3.13 15.71 3.88
N GLY A 150 -3.53 16.03 5.11
CA GLY A 150 -2.78 15.75 6.32
C GLY A 150 -3.60 15.03 7.37
N GLN A 151 -4.77 14.48 7.03
CA GLN A 151 -5.54 13.59 7.89
C GLN A 151 -4.89 12.21 7.97
N ALA A 152 -5.24 11.43 9.00
CA ALA A 152 -4.80 10.05 9.13
C ALA A 152 -5.10 9.26 7.85
N GLY A 153 -4.10 8.56 7.32
CA GLY A 153 -4.18 7.77 6.10
C GLY A 153 -4.07 8.57 4.80
N ALA A 154 -3.85 9.89 4.86
CA ALA A 154 -3.47 10.65 3.68
C ALA A 154 -2.11 10.16 3.14
N ILE A 155 -1.96 10.06 1.83
CA ILE A 155 -0.64 10.14 1.20
C ILE A 155 -0.24 11.60 1.30
N TYR A 156 0.65 11.91 2.26
CA TYR A 156 0.83 13.26 2.80
C TYR A 156 1.05 14.31 1.71
N LYS A 157 0.20 15.36 1.73
CA LYS A 157 0.17 16.47 0.75
C LYS A 157 -0.12 16.06 -0.70
N GLN A 158 -0.47 14.80 -0.98
CA GLN A 158 -0.80 14.34 -2.32
C GLN A 158 -2.26 13.90 -2.45
N TYR A 159 -2.74 13.00 -1.57
CA TYR A 159 -4.11 12.50 -1.58
C TYR A 159 -4.73 12.51 -0.19
N PRO A 160 -5.93 13.07 -0.01
CA PRO A 160 -6.68 12.84 1.21
C PRO A 160 -7.14 11.37 1.28
N PRO A 161 -7.45 10.83 2.47
CA PRO A 161 -8.13 9.55 2.56
C PRO A 161 -9.54 9.66 1.95
N LEU A 162 -10.03 8.57 1.35
CA LEU A 162 -11.39 8.51 0.79
C LEU A 162 -12.45 8.75 1.87
N VAL A 163 -12.21 8.27 3.08
CA VAL A 163 -13.05 8.48 4.27
C VAL A 163 -12.17 8.58 5.51
N ASN A 164 -12.66 9.24 6.56
CA ASN A 164 -12.03 9.24 7.88
C ASN A 164 -12.53 8.05 8.70
N ALA A 165 -11.72 6.99 8.78
CA ALA A 165 -12.01 5.78 9.54
C ALA A 165 -11.37 5.76 10.94
N SER A 166 -10.98 6.92 11.49
CA SER A 166 -10.28 7.05 12.77
C SER A 166 -11.16 6.67 13.95
N ARG A 167 -10.62 5.86 14.86
CA ARG A 167 -11.17 5.60 16.20
C ARG A 167 -10.78 6.74 17.15
N LYS A 168 -11.35 6.73 18.36
CA LYS A 168 -11.06 7.73 19.39
C LYS A 168 -9.58 7.72 19.80
N PRO A 169 -9.05 8.86 20.28
CA PRO A 169 -7.72 8.92 20.89
C PRO A 169 -7.53 7.83 21.95
N GLY A 170 -6.35 7.22 21.97
CA GLY A 170 -6.01 6.13 22.87
C GLY A 170 -6.41 4.73 22.38
N GLU A 171 -7.38 4.61 21.48
CA GLU A 171 -7.76 3.33 20.88
C GLU A 171 -6.74 2.91 19.81
N TRP A 172 -6.50 1.59 19.70
CA TRP A 172 -5.64 1.03 18.66
C TRP A 172 -6.31 1.09 17.31
N GLN A 173 -5.55 1.48 16.33
CA GLN A 173 -5.91 1.58 14.91
C GLN A 173 -4.94 0.74 14.09
N THR A 174 -5.39 0.27 12.92
CA THR A 174 -4.57 -0.52 12.01
C THR A 174 -4.41 0.18 10.68
N TYR A 175 -3.21 0.11 10.12
CA TYR A 175 -3.00 0.27 8.69
C TYR A 175 -2.57 -1.07 8.10
N ASP A 176 -3.27 -1.47 7.04
CA ASP A 176 -2.83 -2.51 6.12
C ASP A 176 -2.51 -1.83 4.78
N ILE A 177 -1.23 -1.84 4.42
CA ILE A 177 -0.71 -1.10 3.26
C ILE A 177 -0.14 -2.08 2.25
N ILE A 178 -0.66 -2.06 1.02
CA ILE A 178 -0.05 -2.71 -0.12
C ILE A 178 0.68 -1.62 -0.91
N TYR A 179 1.99 -1.73 -0.95
CA TYR A 179 2.87 -0.76 -1.61
C TYR A 179 3.64 -1.43 -2.74
N HIS A 180 3.63 -0.78 -3.91
CA HIS A 180 4.49 -1.13 -5.02
C HIS A 180 5.46 0.01 -5.30
N GLU A 181 6.74 -0.33 -5.39
CA GLU A 181 7.79 0.63 -5.65
C GLU A 181 7.75 1.18 -7.08
N PRO A 182 8.34 2.36 -7.32
CA PRO A 182 8.42 2.91 -8.66
C PRO A 182 9.41 2.12 -9.53
N ILE A 183 9.10 1.97 -10.80
CA ILE A 183 10.03 1.37 -11.76
C ILE A 183 10.69 2.49 -12.55
N PHE A 184 12.01 2.56 -12.48
CA PHE A 184 12.80 3.53 -13.21
C PHE A 184 13.36 3.00 -14.52
N GLY A 185 13.53 3.90 -15.48
CA GLY A 185 14.22 3.70 -16.74
C GLY A 185 15.67 4.21 -16.68
N ALA A 186 16.13 4.73 -17.80
CA ALA A 186 17.44 5.38 -17.87
C ALA A 186 17.38 6.73 -17.15
N GLY A 187 18.43 7.04 -16.37
CA GLY A 187 18.46 8.24 -15.53
C GLY A 187 17.34 8.19 -14.47
N ASP A 188 16.68 9.33 -14.25
CA ASP A 188 15.56 9.48 -13.32
C ASP A 188 14.18 9.29 -13.99
N THR A 189 14.16 8.73 -15.21
CA THR A 189 12.89 8.50 -15.93
C THR A 189 12.04 7.47 -15.19
N VAL A 190 10.81 7.83 -14.83
CA VAL A 190 9.85 6.93 -14.19
C VAL A 190 9.06 6.20 -15.26
N LYS A 191 9.18 4.87 -15.32
CA LYS A 191 8.37 3.99 -16.18
C LYS A 191 7.04 3.63 -15.55
N LYS A 192 7.03 3.43 -14.23
CA LYS A 192 5.84 3.18 -13.42
C LYS A 192 6.01 3.93 -12.11
N LYS A 193 5.00 4.69 -11.72
CA LYS A 193 4.97 5.36 -10.42
C LYS A 193 4.78 4.35 -9.30
N ALA A 194 5.18 4.72 -8.09
CA ALA A 194 4.80 3.98 -6.90
C ALA A 194 3.27 4.00 -6.75
N THR A 195 2.71 2.92 -6.20
CA THR A 195 1.27 2.86 -5.91
C THR A 195 1.04 2.38 -4.48
N MET A 196 -0.04 2.90 -3.87
CA MET A 196 -0.47 2.51 -2.53
C MET A 196 -1.95 2.16 -2.50
N THR A 197 -2.26 1.02 -1.88
CA THR A 197 -3.59 0.70 -1.38
C THR A 197 -3.51 0.66 0.13
N VAL A 198 -4.36 1.41 0.83
CA VAL A 198 -4.33 1.50 2.29
C VAL A 198 -5.72 1.22 2.85
N LEU A 199 -5.78 0.27 3.79
CA LEU A 199 -6.94 0.07 4.64
C LEU A 199 -6.64 0.63 6.04
N HIS A 200 -7.55 1.43 6.56
CA HIS A 200 -7.53 1.95 7.92
C HIS A 200 -8.65 1.32 8.72
N ASN A 201 -8.32 0.56 9.75
CA ASN A 201 -9.30 -0.21 10.54
C ASN A 201 -10.18 -1.14 9.67
N GLY A 202 -9.60 -1.72 8.61
CA GLY A 202 -10.29 -2.56 7.63
C GLY A 202 -11.10 -1.81 6.57
N VAL A 203 -11.13 -0.47 6.61
CA VAL A 203 -11.84 0.38 5.62
C VAL A 203 -10.86 0.88 4.57
N LEU A 204 -11.19 0.71 3.29
CA LEU A 204 -10.38 1.21 2.18
C LEU A 204 -10.35 2.75 2.18
N ILE A 205 -9.16 3.33 2.30
CA ILE A 205 -8.95 4.78 2.34
C ILE A 205 -8.05 5.30 1.23
N GLN A 206 -7.24 4.43 0.62
CA GLN A 206 -6.49 4.70 -0.61
C GLN A 206 -6.63 3.49 -1.52
N ASP A 207 -7.11 3.70 -2.75
CA ASP A 207 -7.34 2.64 -3.74
C ASP A 207 -6.34 2.76 -4.88
N HIS A 208 -5.27 1.95 -4.82
CA HIS A 208 -4.23 1.90 -5.85
C HIS A 208 -3.75 3.28 -6.31
N ALA A 209 -3.62 4.21 -5.35
CA ALA A 209 -3.28 5.60 -5.64
C ALA A 209 -1.84 5.71 -6.18
N GLU A 210 -1.68 6.30 -7.35
CA GLU A 210 -0.36 6.60 -7.93
C GLU A 210 0.29 7.77 -7.19
N VAL A 211 1.42 7.52 -6.54
CA VAL A 211 2.19 8.56 -5.82
C VAL A 211 2.95 9.44 -6.81
N TYR A 212 2.90 10.76 -6.62
CA TYR A 212 3.57 11.71 -7.53
C TYR A 212 5.09 11.81 -7.34
N GLY A 213 5.62 11.22 -6.27
CA GLY A 213 7.02 11.26 -5.86
C GLY A 213 7.12 11.35 -4.34
N PRO A 214 8.31 11.61 -3.76
CA PRO A 214 8.48 11.76 -2.32
C PRO A 214 7.51 12.75 -1.71
N THR A 215 6.90 12.39 -0.58
CA THR A 215 6.02 13.29 0.16
C THR A 215 6.82 14.40 0.83
N THR A 216 6.34 15.63 0.74
CA THR A 216 7.02 16.80 1.31
C THR A 216 6.03 17.70 2.01
N HIS A 217 6.51 18.47 3.00
CA HIS A 217 5.70 19.53 3.64
C HIS A 217 5.45 20.70 2.70
N GLU A 218 6.42 21.03 1.86
CA GLU A 218 6.35 22.15 0.93
C GLU A 218 5.32 21.90 -0.19
N PRO A 219 4.60 22.93 -0.64
CA PRO A 219 3.61 22.84 -1.70
C PRO A 219 4.27 22.81 -3.10
N ILE A 220 5.28 21.98 -3.27
CA ILE A 220 5.96 21.78 -4.55
C ILE A 220 5.55 20.43 -5.14
N PHE A 221 5.46 20.36 -6.46
CA PHE A 221 5.26 19.07 -7.13
C PHE A 221 6.49 18.21 -6.86
N PRO A 222 6.32 17.06 -6.17
CA PRO A 222 7.43 16.17 -5.90
C PRO A 222 7.96 15.59 -7.22
N THR A 223 9.27 15.53 -7.34
CA THR A 223 9.93 14.93 -8.50
C THR A 223 10.59 13.64 -8.07
N TYR A 224 10.30 12.57 -8.78
CA TYR A 224 11.01 11.31 -8.59
C TYR A 224 12.52 11.48 -8.86
N ARG A 225 13.31 10.88 -8.01
CA ARG A 225 14.73 10.59 -8.27
C ARG A 225 14.93 9.10 -8.16
N LYS A 226 15.73 8.52 -9.03
CA LYS A 226 15.99 7.08 -9.05
C LYS A 226 16.55 6.63 -7.70
N HIS A 227 15.89 5.61 -7.13
CA HIS A 227 16.32 4.95 -5.90
C HIS A 227 16.02 3.44 -6.01
N GLY A 228 16.52 2.64 -5.10
CA GLY A 228 16.20 1.23 -4.93
C GLY A 228 15.29 1.00 -3.73
N LYS A 229 15.32 -0.22 -3.19
CA LYS A 229 14.70 -0.56 -1.91
C LYS A 229 15.10 0.45 -0.85
N GLY A 230 14.24 0.67 0.13
CA GLY A 230 14.50 1.59 1.24
C GLY A 230 13.80 1.16 2.52
N PRO A 231 14.15 1.80 3.65
CA PRO A 231 13.62 1.43 4.95
C PRO A 231 12.16 1.88 5.13
N ILE A 232 11.49 1.25 6.09
CA ILE A 232 10.27 1.81 6.68
C ILE A 232 10.71 2.78 7.78
N ILE A 233 10.12 4.00 7.78
CA ILE A 233 10.40 5.03 8.78
C ILE A 233 9.16 5.30 9.61
N LEU A 234 9.35 5.49 10.92
CA LEU A 234 8.34 5.99 11.85
C LEU A 234 8.81 7.33 12.42
N GLN A 235 7.96 8.36 12.28
CA GLN A 235 8.32 9.73 12.57
C GLN A 235 8.20 10.09 14.06
N ASP A 236 9.23 10.77 14.60
CA ASP A 236 9.11 11.55 15.83
C ASP A 236 8.64 12.97 15.48
N HIS A 237 7.36 13.25 15.72
CA HIS A 237 6.77 14.59 15.58
C HIS A 237 6.49 15.24 16.95
N GLY A 238 7.13 14.74 18.03
CA GLY A 238 6.99 15.25 19.38
C GLY A 238 5.76 14.75 20.15
N ASN A 239 4.90 13.94 19.54
CA ASN A 239 3.75 13.35 20.19
C ASN A 239 4.02 11.89 20.56
N PRO A 240 3.65 11.40 21.76
CA PRO A 240 3.91 10.04 22.20
C PRO A 240 2.93 9.04 21.55
N VAL A 241 2.96 8.97 20.23
CA VAL A 241 2.24 7.94 19.46
C VAL A 241 2.84 6.58 19.77
N ARG A 242 2.00 5.56 19.84
CA ARG A 242 2.41 4.19 20.14
C ARG A 242 2.24 3.32 18.91
N PHE A 243 3.16 2.37 18.71
CA PHE A 243 3.12 1.41 17.62
C PHE A 243 3.34 -0.01 18.15
N ARG A 244 2.65 -1.00 17.55
CA ARG A 244 2.83 -2.42 17.87
C ARG A 244 2.47 -3.30 16.68
N ASN A 245 2.68 -4.61 16.77
CA ASN A 245 2.31 -5.60 15.79
C ASN A 245 2.72 -5.16 14.36
N ILE A 246 4.04 -4.94 14.17
CA ILE A 246 4.56 -4.43 12.89
C ILE A 246 5.22 -5.57 12.15
N TRP A 247 4.72 -5.88 10.96
CA TRP A 247 5.30 -6.89 10.09
C TRP A 247 5.11 -6.56 8.61
N VAL A 248 5.97 -7.13 7.79
CA VAL A 248 5.91 -7.01 6.33
C VAL A 248 5.95 -8.38 5.67
N ARG A 249 5.36 -8.47 4.48
CA ARG A 249 5.60 -9.53 3.49
C ARG A 249 6.12 -8.87 2.22
N GLU A 250 7.20 -9.39 1.65
CA GLU A 250 7.66 -9.00 0.32
C GLU A 250 6.73 -9.62 -0.74
N LEU A 251 6.42 -8.85 -1.80
CA LEU A 251 5.48 -9.22 -2.87
C LEU A 251 6.21 -9.57 -4.17
#